data_b8aa91b2925468cd7665618f778fef25
#
_entry.id   b8aa91b2925468cd7665618f778fef25
#
_cell.length_a   1.000
_cell.length_b   1.000
_cell.length_c   1.000
_cell.angle_alpha   90.00
_cell.angle_beta   90.00
_cell.angle_gamma   90.00
#
_symmetry.space_group_name_H-M   'P 1'
#
loop_
_entity.id
_entity.type
_entity.pdbx_description
1 polymer ?
#
loop_
_entity_poly.entity_id
_entity_poly.type
_entity_poly.pdbx_seq_one_letter_code
_entity_poly.pdbx_strand_id
1 'polypeptide(L)'
;MPELPEVETTRRGIAPHLEGQRVTRVVVRERRLRWPIPEDLDVRLSGQRIQCVERRAKYLLIQAESGTLIGHLGMSGNLRLVPVGTPAAKHEHVDIELESGLALRYTDPRRFGALLWSSDPLRHELLAKLGPEPLTAAFDGERLFQQSRGRSMAVKPFIMDSAVVVGVGNIYATEALFAAGIDPRREAGSISRARYVKLAEEIKRILAHAIERGGTTLRDFIGGDGQPGYFQQELFAYGRGGEFCKVCGTTLREVKLGQRASVYCPRCQR
;
A
#
# COMPACT_ATOMS: atom_id res chain seq x y z
N MET A 1 2.05 -8.00 -1.80
CA MET A 1 2.64 -6.73 -1.30
C MET A 1 1.49 -5.85 -0.88
N PRO A 2 1.46 -5.36 0.35
CA PRO A 2 0.45 -4.40 0.79
C PRO A 2 0.43 -3.17 -0.12
N GLU A 3 -0.75 -2.85 -0.66
CA GLU A 3 -1.02 -1.65 -1.45
C GLU A 3 -1.76 -0.63 -0.58
N LEU A 4 -2.28 0.45 -1.15
CA LEU A 4 -2.93 1.51 -0.38
C LEU A 4 -4.04 1.01 0.56
N PRO A 5 -4.97 0.14 0.15
CA PRO A 5 -6.03 -0.33 1.04
C PRO A 5 -5.51 -1.11 2.25
N GLU A 6 -4.51 -1.97 2.07
CA GLU A 6 -3.92 -2.75 3.16
C GLU A 6 -3.19 -1.84 4.16
N VAL A 7 -2.46 -0.84 3.67
CA VAL A 7 -1.77 0.14 4.53
C VAL A 7 -2.78 1.01 5.28
N GLU A 8 -3.86 1.44 4.63
CA GLU A 8 -4.94 2.21 5.27
C GLU A 8 -5.68 1.38 6.33
N THR A 9 -5.94 0.10 6.05
CA THR A 9 -6.54 -0.82 7.03
C THR A 9 -5.62 -1.00 8.24
N THR A 10 -4.31 -1.18 8.01
CA THR A 10 -3.32 -1.22 9.10
C THR A 10 -3.36 0.07 9.92
N ARG A 11 -3.32 1.23 9.26
CA ARG A 11 -3.40 2.53 9.94
C ARG A 11 -4.63 2.64 10.83
N ARG A 12 -5.81 2.31 10.30
CA ARG A 12 -7.07 2.34 11.05
C ARG A 12 -7.08 1.38 12.24
N GLY A 13 -6.47 0.21 12.09
CA GLY A 13 -6.39 -0.79 13.17
C GLY A 13 -5.45 -0.37 14.29
N ILE A 14 -4.34 0.32 14.00
CA ILE A 14 -3.35 0.67 15.02
C ILE A 14 -3.57 2.08 15.61
N ALA A 15 -4.08 3.05 14.85
CA ALA A 15 -4.19 4.45 15.28
C ALA A 15 -4.93 4.64 16.62
N PRO A 16 -6.10 4.01 16.88
CA PRO A 16 -6.80 4.18 18.15
C PRO A 16 -6.01 3.75 19.39
N HIS A 17 -5.02 2.89 19.21
CA HIS A 17 -4.19 2.34 20.28
C HIS A 17 -2.84 3.05 20.44
N LEU A 18 -2.44 3.84 19.44
CA LEU A 18 -1.17 4.57 19.45
C LEU A 18 -1.35 6.05 19.79
N GLU A 19 -2.38 6.68 19.22
CA GLU A 19 -2.57 8.12 19.36
C GLU A 19 -2.80 8.53 20.82
N GLY A 20 -2.06 9.55 21.25
CA GLY A 20 -2.02 9.99 22.63
C GLY A 20 -1.14 9.16 23.57
N GLN A 21 -0.67 8.00 23.18
CA GLN A 21 0.16 7.13 24.02
C GLN A 21 1.62 7.59 24.03
N ARG A 22 2.26 7.42 25.18
CA ARG A 22 3.71 7.59 25.32
C ARG A 22 4.43 6.30 24.99
N VAL A 23 5.48 6.40 24.21
CA VAL A 23 6.40 5.29 23.94
C VAL A 23 7.31 5.11 25.16
N THR A 24 7.22 3.98 25.80
CA THR A 24 8.06 3.68 26.99
C THR A 24 9.40 3.10 26.60
N ARG A 25 9.44 2.32 25.50
CA ARG A 25 10.65 1.65 25.03
C ARG A 25 10.51 1.25 23.57
N VAL A 26 11.64 1.23 22.85
CA VAL A 26 11.75 0.63 21.52
C VAL A 26 12.77 -0.50 21.57
N VAL A 27 12.36 -1.69 21.15
CA VAL A 27 13.23 -2.89 21.11
C VAL A 27 13.48 -3.24 19.64
N VAL A 28 14.69 -3.07 19.17
CA VAL A 28 15.10 -3.42 17.79
C VAL A 28 15.96 -4.69 17.84
N ARG A 29 15.46 -5.80 17.32
CA ARG A 29 16.13 -7.11 17.27
C ARG A 29 16.89 -7.33 15.97
N GLU A 30 16.38 -6.79 14.85
CA GLU A 30 16.99 -6.87 13.52
C GLU A 30 16.88 -5.52 12.80
N ARG A 31 18.03 -4.89 12.52
CA ARG A 31 18.09 -3.58 11.86
C ARG A 31 18.19 -3.69 10.33
N ARG A 32 18.57 -4.86 9.80
CA ARG A 32 18.85 -5.08 8.37
C ARG A 32 17.57 -5.29 7.56
N LEU A 33 16.78 -4.23 7.40
CA LEU A 33 15.70 -4.16 6.43
C LEU A 33 16.25 -3.65 5.07
N ARG A 34 15.36 -3.47 4.08
CA ARG A 34 15.75 -2.90 2.78
C ARG A 34 16.45 -1.55 2.93
N TRP A 35 15.96 -0.70 3.81
CA TRP A 35 16.67 0.44 4.37
C TRP A 35 16.93 0.12 5.84
N PRO A 36 18.19 0.15 6.26
CA PRO A 36 18.52 -0.16 7.65
C PRO A 36 17.75 0.74 8.63
N ILE A 37 17.27 0.16 9.71
CA ILE A 37 16.65 0.94 10.79
C ILE A 37 17.73 1.82 11.41
N PRO A 38 17.50 3.15 11.59
CA PRO A 38 18.45 4.05 12.22
C PRO A 38 18.94 3.52 13.56
N GLU A 39 20.24 3.63 13.82
CA GLU A 39 20.85 3.09 15.04
C GLU A 39 20.31 3.75 16.31
N ASP A 40 19.90 5.00 16.20
CA ASP A 40 19.37 5.83 17.28
C ASP A 40 17.82 5.88 17.34
N LEU A 41 17.10 5.02 16.60
CA LEU A 41 15.64 5.03 16.59
C LEU A 41 15.04 4.82 17.99
N ASP A 42 15.62 3.91 18.77
CA ASP A 42 15.22 3.62 20.13
C ASP A 42 15.37 4.84 21.04
N VAL A 43 16.47 5.57 20.93
CA VAL A 43 16.72 6.80 21.69
C VAL A 43 15.78 7.92 21.21
N ARG A 44 15.57 8.08 19.90
CA ARG A 44 14.73 9.14 19.34
C ARG A 44 13.28 9.00 19.70
N LEU A 45 12.75 7.78 19.69
CA LEU A 45 11.31 7.55 19.84
C LEU A 45 10.89 7.27 21.29
N SER A 46 11.78 6.67 22.12
CA SER A 46 11.47 6.40 23.53
C SER A 46 11.22 7.70 24.31
N GLY A 47 10.22 7.68 25.16
CA GLY A 47 9.78 8.82 25.96
C GLY A 47 8.85 9.80 25.24
N GLN A 48 8.74 9.73 23.92
CA GLN A 48 7.88 10.63 23.15
C GLN A 48 6.42 10.18 23.17
N ARG A 49 5.51 11.16 23.05
CA ARG A 49 4.08 10.92 22.85
C ARG A 49 3.77 10.83 21.36
N ILE A 50 3.02 9.82 20.95
CA ILE A 50 2.49 9.70 19.59
C ILE A 50 1.33 10.67 19.43
N GLN A 51 1.41 11.58 18.49
CA GLN A 51 0.42 12.61 18.24
C GLN A 51 -0.69 12.12 17.32
N CYS A 52 -0.32 11.54 16.18
CA CYS A 52 -1.26 10.96 15.24
C CYS A 52 -0.59 9.87 14.36
N VAL A 53 -1.43 9.05 13.72
CA VAL A 53 -1.02 8.03 12.76
C VAL A 53 -1.69 8.31 11.41
N GLU A 54 -0.89 8.72 10.45
CA GLU A 54 -1.34 9.06 9.10
C GLU A 54 -0.82 8.06 8.05
N ARG A 55 -1.31 8.17 6.85
CA ARG A 55 -0.84 7.44 5.68
C ARG A 55 -0.52 8.40 4.53
N ARG A 56 0.60 8.16 3.88
CA ARG A 56 0.94 8.77 2.59
C ARG A 56 1.32 7.66 1.62
N ALA A 57 0.59 7.50 0.52
CA ALA A 57 0.79 6.39 -0.43
C ALA A 57 0.70 5.01 0.26
N LYS A 58 1.78 4.25 0.25
CA LYS A 58 1.93 2.94 0.94
C LYS A 58 2.80 3.06 2.19
N TYR A 59 2.97 4.27 2.72
CA TYR A 59 3.75 4.55 3.93
C TYR A 59 2.82 4.91 5.09
N LEU A 60 3.14 4.40 6.26
CA LEU A 60 2.58 4.82 7.54
C LEU A 60 3.45 5.92 8.12
N LEU A 61 2.84 6.97 8.62
CA LEU A 61 3.48 8.11 9.25
C LEU A 61 3.02 8.20 10.70
N ILE A 62 3.84 7.68 11.62
CA ILE A 62 3.56 7.75 13.06
C ILE A 62 4.25 8.99 13.59
N GLN A 63 3.49 10.07 13.79
CA GLN A 63 4.01 11.36 14.24
C GLN A 63 4.20 11.34 15.74
N ALA A 64 5.38 11.74 16.19
CA ALA A 64 5.72 11.95 17.60
C ALA A 64 6.13 13.40 17.81
N GLU A 65 6.47 13.79 19.06
CA GLU A 65 6.74 15.18 19.43
C GLU A 65 7.90 15.83 18.66
N SER A 66 8.95 15.08 18.33
CA SER A 66 10.16 15.62 17.66
C SER A 66 10.38 15.14 16.23
N GLY A 67 9.45 14.36 15.68
CA GLY A 67 9.59 13.82 14.31
C GLY A 67 8.60 12.72 14.02
N THR A 68 8.83 12.02 12.93
CA THR A 68 7.90 11.02 12.40
C THR A 68 8.63 9.72 12.10
N LEU A 69 8.09 8.61 12.59
CA LEU A 69 8.47 7.28 12.15
C LEU A 69 7.78 6.98 10.82
N ILE A 70 8.56 6.79 9.78
CA ILE A 70 8.09 6.42 8.44
C ILE A 70 8.16 4.90 8.31
N GLY A 71 7.00 4.24 8.27
CA GLY A 71 6.87 2.81 8.12
C GLY A 71 6.47 2.41 6.70
N HIS A 72 7.14 1.39 6.14
CA HIS A 72 6.74 0.75 4.89
C HIS A 72 6.71 -0.76 5.08
N LEU A 73 5.59 -1.40 4.72
CA LEU A 73 5.39 -2.83 4.97
C LEU A 73 6.14 -3.75 3.97
N GLY A 74 6.74 -3.19 2.93
CA GLY A 74 7.45 -3.99 1.93
C GLY A 74 6.54 -4.96 1.21
N MET A 75 6.88 -6.24 1.22
CA MET A 75 6.08 -7.29 0.58
C MET A 75 5.37 -8.22 1.56
N SER A 76 5.92 -8.40 2.76
CA SER A 76 5.45 -9.35 3.76
C SER A 76 5.39 -8.74 5.16
N GLY A 77 5.70 -7.44 5.28
CA GLY A 77 5.65 -6.75 6.55
C GLY A 77 4.23 -6.55 7.04
N ASN A 78 4.07 -6.64 8.35
CA ASN A 78 2.84 -6.27 9.05
C ASN A 78 3.17 -5.59 10.38
N LEU A 79 2.19 -4.87 10.89
CA LEU A 79 2.19 -4.24 12.20
C LEU A 79 0.98 -4.73 12.96
N ARG A 80 1.18 -5.24 14.16
CA ARG A 80 0.12 -5.72 15.05
C ARG A 80 0.36 -5.30 16.49
N LEU A 81 -0.71 -5.26 17.24
CA LEU A 81 -0.65 -4.99 18.68
C LEU A 81 -0.53 -6.30 19.46
N VAL A 82 0.38 -6.32 20.42
CA VAL A 82 0.60 -7.43 21.33
C VAL A 82 0.79 -6.90 22.76
N PRO A 83 0.48 -7.66 23.81
CA PRO A 83 0.88 -7.28 25.17
C PRO A 83 2.39 -7.14 25.29
N VAL A 84 2.85 -6.11 26.03
CA VAL A 84 4.28 -5.97 26.36
C VAL A 84 4.78 -7.24 27.06
N GLY A 85 5.99 -7.68 26.72
CA GLY A 85 6.54 -8.93 27.25
C GLY A 85 6.16 -10.19 26.48
N THR A 86 5.27 -10.11 25.49
CA THR A 86 4.99 -11.25 24.59
C THR A 86 6.28 -11.71 23.91
N PRO A 87 6.69 -13.00 24.05
CA PRO A 87 7.89 -13.50 23.41
C PRO A 87 7.90 -13.25 21.90
N ALA A 88 9.03 -12.79 21.37
CA ALA A 88 9.15 -12.55 19.95
C ALA A 88 9.38 -13.85 19.20
N ALA A 89 8.60 -14.07 18.13
CA ALA A 89 8.79 -15.16 17.19
C ALA A 89 9.84 -14.78 16.10
N LYS A 90 10.12 -15.75 15.23
CA LYS A 90 10.99 -15.53 14.06
C LYS A 90 10.43 -14.39 13.18
N HIS A 91 11.30 -13.50 12.73
CA HIS A 91 10.97 -12.35 11.88
C HIS A 91 10.20 -11.20 12.55
N GLU A 92 10.01 -11.23 13.85
CA GLU A 92 9.49 -10.10 14.64
C GLU A 92 10.66 -9.21 15.03
N HIS A 93 10.85 -8.15 14.26
CA HIS A 93 12.07 -7.37 14.25
C HIS A 93 12.08 -6.19 15.22
N VAL A 94 10.93 -5.57 15.45
CA VAL A 94 10.83 -4.36 16.28
C VAL A 94 9.56 -4.42 17.13
N ASP A 95 9.67 -4.00 18.40
CA ASP A 95 8.55 -3.66 19.26
C ASP A 95 8.66 -2.19 19.67
N ILE A 96 7.57 -1.45 19.56
CA ILE A 96 7.39 -0.11 20.12
C ILE A 96 6.41 -0.26 21.29
N GLU A 97 6.96 -0.26 22.50
CA GLU A 97 6.20 -0.46 23.73
C GLU A 97 5.54 0.85 24.16
N LEU A 98 4.27 0.78 24.58
CA LEU A 98 3.44 1.92 24.95
C LEU A 98 3.11 1.90 26.44
N GLU A 99 2.81 3.08 27.01
CA GLU A 99 2.40 3.22 28.41
C GLU A 99 1.11 2.45 28.75
N SER A 100 0.29 2.12 27.74
CA SER A 100 -0.92 1.27 27.88
C SER A 100 -0.62 -0.20 28.19
N GLY A 101 0.62 -0.65 28.14
CA GLY A 101 1.01 -2.05 28.28
C GLY A 101 0.92 -2.85 26.97
N LEU A 102 0.61 -2.21 25.84
CA LEU A 102 0.67 -2.79 24.51
C LEU A 102 1.98 -2.45 23.82
N ALA A 103 2.40 -3.29 22.89
CA ALA A 103 3.49 -3.02 21.96
C ALA A 103 3.00 -3.11 20.51
N LEU A 104 3.39 -2.13 19.71
CA LEU A 104 3.26 -2.23 18.26
C LEU A 104 4.43 -3.05 17.73
N ARG A 105 4.13 -4.25 17.25
CA ARG A 105 5.12 -5.22 16.78
C ARG A 105 5.21 -5.22 15.26
N TYR A 106 6.42 -5.02 14.74
CA TYR A 106 6.74 -5.12 13.32
C TYR A 106 7.34 -6.47 12.97
N THR A 107 6.67 -7.18 12.07
CA THR A 107 7.08 -8.49 11.54
C THR A 107 7.33 -8.38 10.04
N ASP A 108 8.48 -8.85 9.52
CA ASP A 108 8.75 -8.85 8.07
C ASP A 108 9.70 -9.99 7.66
N PRO A 109 9.16 -11.16 7.29
CA PRO A 109 9.96 -12.32 6.90
C PRO A 109 10.96 -12.05 5.77
N ARG A 110 10.59 -11.19 4.80
CA ARG A 110 11.43 -10.88 3.63
C ARG A 110 12.35 -9.68 3.83
N ARG A 111 12.14 -8.89 4.86
CA ARG A 111 12.93 -7.69 5.19
C ARG A 111 12.95 -6.63 4.06
N PHE A 112 11.87 -6.51 3.31
CA PHE A 112 11.72 -5.53 2.23
C PHE A 112 11.01 -4.25 2.66
N GLY A 113 10.63 -4.17 3.91
CA GLY A 113 10.03 -2.98 4.50
C GLY A 113 11.06 -1.96 4.97
N ALA A 114 10.57 -0.94 5.65
CA ALA A 114 11.39 0.10 6.25
C ALA A 114 10.74 0.66 7.52
N LEU A 115 11.58 1.06 8.47
CA LEU A 115 11.22 1.88 9.63
C LEU A 115 12.29 2.96 9.75
N LEU A 116 11.97 4.18 9.30
CA LEU A 116 12.89 5.30 9.19
C LEU A 116 12.41 6.46 10.06
N TRP A 117 13.32 7.35 10.43
CA TRP A 117 12.99 8.53 11.21
C TRP A 117 13.26 9.81 10.41
N SER A 118 12.33 10.76 10.46
CA SER A 118 12.48 12.07 9.83
C SER A 118 11.85 13.16 10.68
N SER A 119 12.54 14.29 10.83
CA SER A 119 11.96 15.50 11.40
C SER A 119 11.05 16.25 10.41
N ASP A 120 11.21 16.00 9.10
CA ASP A 120 10.37 16.55 8.03
C ASP A 120 10.05 15.42 7.02
N PRO A 121 8.99 14.65 7.26
CA PRO A 121 8.66 13.49 6.42
C PRO A 121 8.32 13.87 4.98
N LEU A 122 7.78 15.07 4.74
CA LEU A 122 7.38 15.49 3.38
C LEU A 122 8.61 15.76 2.48
N ARG A 123 9.76 16.11 3.07
CA ARG A 123 11.02 16.27 2.34
C ARG A 123 11.87 15.00 2.29
N HIS A 124 11.44 13.94 2.96
CA HIS A 124 12.15 12.67 2.88
C HIS A 124 12.17 12.15 1.44
N GLU A 125 13.31 11.63 0.98
CA GLU A 125 13.52 11.20 -0.42
C GLU A 125 12.47 10.20 -0.94
N LEU A 126 11.94 9.33 -0.06
CA LEU A 126 10.91 8.36 -0.39
C LEU A 126 9.50 8.96 -0.54
N LEU A 127 9.27 10.17 -0.04
CA LEU A 127 7.95 10.82 -0.04
C LEU A 127 7.89 12.05 -0.92
N ALA A 128 9.01 12.77 -1.10
CA ALA A 128 9.07 14.08 -1.77
C ALA A 128 8.60 14.05 -3.24
N LYS A 129 8.77 12.92 -3.93
CA LYS A 129 8.45 12.77 -5.37
C LYS A 129 7.15 12.01 -5.64
N LEU A 130 6.37 11.74 -4.59
CA LEU A 130 5.11 11.00 -4.73
C LEU A 130 4.03 11.86 -5.39
N GLY A 131 3.32 11.27 -6.33
CA GLY A 131 2.14 11.83 -6.99
C GLY A 131 0.93 12.02 -6.06
N PRO A 132 -0.23 12.37 -6.60
CA PRO A 132 -1.44 12.62 -5.82
C PRO A 132 -2.00 11.37 -5.16
N GLU A 133 -2.69 11.57 -4.03
CA GLU A 133 -3.52 10.54 -3.41
C GLU A 133 -4.74 10.26 -4.29
N PRO A 134 -5.03 9.01 -4.63
CA PRO A 134 -6.09 8.66 -5.58
C PRO A 134 -7.50 9.01 -5.10
N LEU A 135 -7.73 9.04 -3.79
CA LEU A 135 -9.06 9.31 -3.21
C LEU A 135 -9.32 10.81 -2.94
N THR A 136 -8.45 11.69 -3.44
CA THR A 136 -8.61 13.15 -3.31
C THR A 136 -9.00 13.80 -4.63
N ALA A 137 -9.38 15.08 -4.59
CA ALA A 137 -9.66 15.88 -5.77
C ALA A 137 -8.40 16.16 -6.64
N ALA A 138 -7.20 15.98 -6.09
CA ALA A 138 -5.93 16.16 -6.81
C ALA A 138 -5.66 15.07 -7.86
N PHE A 139 -6.44 14.00 -7.87
CA PHE A 139 -6.35 12.91 -8.84
C PHE A 139 -7.66 12.81 -9.64
N ASP A 140 -7.56 12.87 -10.95
CA ASP A 140 -8.67 12.71 -11.89
C ASP A 140 -8.22 12.18 -13.26
N GLY A 141 -9.18 11.95 -14.16
CA GLY A 141 -8.92 11.45 -15.50
C GLY A 141 -8.22 12.47 -16.41
N GLU A 142 -8.43 13.76 -16.20
CA GLU A 142 -7.73 14.80 -16.93
C GLU A 142 -6.23 14.79 -16.64
N ARG A 143 -5.86 14.70 -15.37
CA ARG A 143 -4.48 14.56 -14.95
C ARG A 143 -3.82 13.32 -15.56
N LEU A 144 -4.48 12.15 -15.51
CA LEU A 144 -3.96 10.93 -16.15
C LEU A 144 -3.77 11.12 -17.65
N PHE A 145 -4.74 11.72 -18.32
CA PHE A 145 -4.66 12.00 -19.74
C PHE A 145 -3.47 12.89 -20.07
N GLN A 146 -3.29 14.02 -19.39
CA GLN A 146 -2.18 14.93 -19.61
C GLN A 146 -0.82 14.27 -19.37
N GLN A 147 -0.67 13.54 -18.27
CA GLN A 147 0.58 12.86 -17.93
C GLN A 147 0.93 11.69 -18.86
N SER A 148 -0.05 11.13 -19.53
CA SER A 148 0.15 10.01 -20.46
C SER A 148 0.64 10.45 -21.85
N ARG A 149 0.49 11.73 -22.22
CA ARG A 149 0.81 12.19 -23.57
C ARG A 149 2.29 11.95 -23.90
N GLY A 150 2.51 11.38 -25.09
CA GLY A 150 3.86 11.02 -25.55
C GLY A 150 4.48 9.78 -24.87
N ARG A 151 3.73 9.06 -24.02
CA ARG A 151 4.22 7.86 -23.35
C ARG A 151 3.90 6.61 -24.16
N SER A 152 4.93 5.90 -24.63
CA SER A 152 4.82 4.61 -25.34
C SER A 152 4.74 3.41 -24.40
N MET A 153 5.03 3.58 -23.10
CA MET A 153 4.89 2.51 -22.12
C MET A 153 3.45 2.04 -21.99
N ALA A 154 3.28 0.75 -21.63
CA ALA A 154 1.95 0.20 -21.40
C ALA A 154 1.22 0.92 -20.25
N VAL A 155 -0.12 1.04 -20.36
CA VAL A 155 -0.93 1.78 -19.38
C VAL A 155 -0.87 1.19 -17.97
N LYS A 156 -0.72 -0.12 -17.83
CA LYS A 156 -0.64 -0.73 -16.50
C LYS A 156 0.58 -0.28 -15.71
N PRO A 157 1.82 -0.42 -16.17
CA PRO A 157 2.97 0.14 -15.47
C PRO A 157 2.91 1.68 -15.34
N PHE A 158 2.28 2.39 -16.27
CA PHE A 158 2.07 3.84 -16.17
C PHE A 158 1.25 4.21 -14.91
N ILE A 159 0.10 3.57 -14.68
CA ILE A 159 -0.73 3.85 -13.50
C ILE A 159 -0.17 3.23 -12.20
N MET A 160 0.81 2.35 -12.29
CA MET A 160 1.55 1.82 -11.13
C MET A 160 2.74 2.69 -10.73
N ASP A 161 3.10 3.68 -11.55
CA ASP A 161 4.15 4.64 -11.20
C ASP A 161 3.64 5.58 -10.11
N SER A 162 4.33 5.57 -8.97
CA SER A 162 3.98 6.39 -7.81
C SER A 162 4.10 7.90 -8.04
N ALA A 163 4.77 8.35 -9.11
CA ALA A 163 4.79 9.75 -9.52
C ALA A 163 3.51 10.14 -10.28
N VAL A 164 2.83 9.18 -10.90
CA VAL A 164 1.55 9.38 -11.62
C VAL A 164 0.38 9.39 -10.64
N VAL A 165 0.25 8.33 -9.87
CA VAL A 165 -0.73 8.18 -8.79
C VAL A 165 -0.17 7.24 -7.72
N VAL A 166 -0.35 7.58 -6.46
CA VAL A 166 0.18 6.75 -5.38
C VAL A 166 -0.77 5.60 -5.03
N GLY A 167 -0.22 4.59 -4.40
CA GLY A 167 -1.00 3.54 -3.74
C GLY A 167 -1.50 2.43 -4.65
N VAL A 168 -1.63 2.65 -5.95
CA VAL A 168 -2.04 1.65 -6.94
C VAL A 168 -0.88 0.70 -7.22
N GLY A 169 -1.09 -0.57 -6.94
CA GLY A 169 -0.10 -1.61 -7.24
C GLY A 169 -0.64 -2.64 -8.22
N ASN A 170 -0.09 -3.85 -8.18
CA ASN A 170 -0.40 -4.89 -9.17
C ASN A 170 -1.85 -5.38 -9.11
N ILE A 171 -2.41 -5.47 -7.91
CA ILE A 171 -3.79 -5.94 -7.69
C ILE A 171 -4.76 -4.90 -8.25
N TYR A 172 -4.69 -3.70 -7.70
CA TYR A 172 -5.69 -2.66 -8.00
C TYR A 172 -5.52 -2.05 -9.38
N ALA A 173 -4.31 -2.03 -9.96
CA ALA A 173 -4.13 -1.68 -11.37
C ALA A 173 -4.80 -2.69 -12.32
N THR A 174 -4.68 -3.99 -12.03
CA THR A 174 -5.34 -5.04 -12.81
C THR A 174 -6.86 -4.92 -12.75
N GLU A 175 -7.41 -4.78 -11.56
CA GLU A 175 -8.86 -4.65 -11.35
C GLU A 175 -9.44 -3.37 -11.95
N ALA A 176 -8.76 -2.24 -11.78
CA ALA A 176 -9.20 -0.96 -12.35
C ALA A 176 -9.20 -0.97 -13.89
N LEU A 177 -8.18 -1.53 -14.51
CA LEU A 177 -8.12 -1.67 -15.97
C LEU A 177 -9.19 -2.65 -16.49
N PHE A 178 -9.48 -3.72 -15.76
CA PHE A 178 -10.57 -4.63 -16.09
C PHE A 178 -11.91 -3.90 -16.03
N ALA A 179 -12.22 -3.20 -14.95
CA ALA A 179 -13.45 -2.45 -14.77
C ALA A 179 -13.62 -1.31 -15.79
N ALA A 180 -12.52 -0.63 -16.14
CA ALA A 180 -12.53 0.41 -17.18
C ALA A 180 -12.62 -0.15 -18.62
N GLY A 181 -12.44 -1.47 -18.80
CA GLY A 181 -12.45 -2.12 -20.11
C GLY A 181 -11.19 -1.81 -20.95
N ILE A 182 -10.07 -1.51 -20.31
CA ILE A 182 -8.82 -1.11 -20.98
C ILE A 182 -7.84 -2.30 -20.97
N ASP A 183 -7.33 -2.67 -22.14
CA ASP A 183 -6.26 -3.66 -22.25
C ASP A 183 -4.98 -3.12 -21.56
N PRO A 184 -4.41 -3.86 -20.60
CA PRO A 184 -3.25 -3.39 -19.83
C PRO A 184 -1.99 -3.17 -20.66
N ARG A 185 -1.93 -3.70 -21.88
CA ARG A 185 -0.80 -3.61 -22.83
C ARG A 185 -0.83 -2.34 -23.67
N ARG A 186 -1.98 -1.65 -23.75
CA ARG A 186 -2.09 -0.44 -24.57
C ARG A 186 -1.09 0.61 -24.16
N GLU A 187 -0.51 1.29 -25.13
CA GLU A 187 0.33 2.44 -24.86
C GLU A 187 -0.47 3.53 -24.11
N ALA A 188 0.09 4.01 -23.02
CA ALA A 188 -0.57 5.03 -22.20
C ALA A 188 -0.93 6.28 -23.03
N GLY A 189 -0.04 6.71 -23.94
CA GLY A 189 -0.28 7.84 -24.83
C GLY A 189 -1.39 7.64 -25.86
N SER A 190 -1.80 6.41 -26.15
CA SER A 190 -2.85 6.09 -27.13
C SER A 190 -4.27 6.12 -26.55
N ILE A 191 -4.42 6.18 -25.23
CA ILE A 191 -5.73 6.13 -24.57
C ILE A 191 -6.40 7.50 -24.60
N SER A 192 -7.70 7.50 -24.95
CA SER A 192 -8.48 8.73 -25.04
C SER A 192 -8.78 9.33 -23.66
N ARG A 193 -9.07 10.65 -23.64
CA ARG A 193 -9.46 11.37 -22.43
C ARG A 193 -10.66 10.72 -21.72
N ALA A 194 -11.71 10.39 -22.45
CA ALA A 194 -12.91 9.76 -21.89
C ALA A 194 -12.61 8.43 -21.19
N ARG A 195 -11.70 7.63 -21.75
CA ARG A 195 -11.28 6.37 -21.13
C ARG A 195 -10.44 6.59 -19.87
N TYR A 196 -9.63 7.64 -19.83
CA TYR A 196 -8.89 8.01 -18.62
C TYR A 196 -9.82 8.56 -17.53
N VAL A 197 -10.87 9.30 -17.89
CA VAL A 197 -11.90 9.71 -16.91
C VAL A 197 -12.51 8.47 -16.25
N LYS A 198 -12.97 7.51 -17.07
CA LYS A 198 -13.51 6.25 -16.56
C LYS A 198 -12.49 5.48 -15.71
N LEU A 199 -11.24 5.39 -16.14
CA LEU A 199 -10.19 4.68 -15.40
C LEU A 199 -9.93 5.32 -14.04
N ALA A 200 -9.88 6.65 -13.95
CA ALA A 200 -9.70 7.36 -12.68
C ALA A 200 -10.86 7.11 -11.71
N GLU A 201 -12.11 7.11 -12.22
CA GLU A 201 -13.31 6.78 -11.44
C GLU A 201 -13.24 5.34 -10.90
N GLU A 202 -12.86 4.37 -11.75
CA GLU A 202 -12.72 2.98 -11.33
C GLU A 202 -11.58 2.77 -10.32
N ILE A 203 -10.45 3.45 -10.47
CA ILE A 203 -9.38 3.44 -9.47
C ILE A 203 -9.91 3.91 -8.11
N LYS A 204 -10.60 5.07 -8.08
CA LYS A 204 -11.18 5.61 -6.84
C LYS A 204 -12.19 4.64 -6.23
N ARG A 205 -13.13 4.15 -7.02
CA ARG A 205 -14.20 3.26 -6.57
C ARG A 205 -13.64 1.95 -5.98
N ILE A 206 -12.71 1.31 -6.69
CA ILE A 206 -12.14 0.03 -6.28
C ILE A 206 -11.29 0.18 -5.02
N LEU A 207 -10.46 1.22 -4.94
CA LEU A 207 -9.64 1.47 -3.74
C LEU A 207 -10.49 1.79 -2.51
N ALA A 208 -11.52 2.63 -2.66
CA ALA A 208 -12.45 2.96 -1.57
C ALA A 208 -13.17 1.70 -1.08
N HIS A 209 -13.72 0.90 -2.00
CA HIS A 209 -14.39 -0.35 -1.67
C HIS A 209 -13.44 -1.35 -1.00
N ALA A 210 -12.20 -1.49 -1.50
CA ALA A 210 -11.21 -2.37 -0.89
C ALA A 210 -10.85 -1.94 0.55
N ILE A 211 -10.79 -0.65 0.84
CA ILE A 211 -10.59 -0.14 2.20
C ILE A 211 -11.75 -0.54 3.11
N GLU A 212 -13.00 -0.38 2.65
CA GLU A 212 -14.21 -0.78 3.40
C GLU A 212 -14.22 -2.29 3.70
N ARG A 213 -13.69 -3.10 2.79
CA ARG A 213 -13.59 -4.57 2.94
C ARG A 213 -12.34 -5.01 3.72
N GLY A 214 -11.54 -4.10 4.26
CA GLY A 214 -10.33 -4.41 5.03
C GLY A 214 -9.14 -4.87 4.17
N GLY A 215 -9.14 -4.56 2.88
CA GLY A 215 -8.11 -4.95 1.92
C GLY A 215 -8.22 -6.40 1.46
N THR A 216 -7.21 -6.84 0.67
CA THR A 216 -7.08 -8.24 0.23
C THR A 216 -6.31 -9.06 1.27
N THR A 217 -6.79 -10.28 1.57
CA THR A 217 -5.99 -11.26 2.31
C THR A 217 -4.90 -11.79 1.36
N LEU A 218 -3.71 -11.25 1.45
CA LEU A 218 -2.52 -11.88 0.90
C LEU A 218 -1.98 -12.88 1.93
N ARG A 219 -1.27 -13.94 1.49
CA ARG A 219 -0.73 -14.99 2.37
C ARG A 219 0.01 -14.46 3.61
N ASP A 220 0.58 -13.27 3.49
CA ASP A 220 1.46 -12.68 4.50
C ASP A 220 0.87 -11.42 5.15
N PHE A 221 -0.38 -11.04 4.82
CA PHE A 221 -1.00 -9.83 5.37
C PHE A 221 -2.20 -10.16 6.25
N ILE A 222 -2.14 -9.69 7.48
CA ILE A 222 -3.24 -9.67 8.45
C ILE A 222 -3.37 -8.22 8.91
N GLY A 223 -4.60 -7.70 9.00
CA GLY A 223 -4.86 -6.34 9.48
C GLY A 223 -4.24 -6.07 10.86
N GLY A 224 -4.08 -4.79 11.22
CA GLY A 224 -3.54 -4.40 12.53
C GLY A 224 -4.33 -4.93 13.73
N ASP A 225 -5.60 -5.30 13.51
CA ASP A 225 -6.51 -5.96 14.45
C ASP A 225 -6.44 -7.51 14.42
N GLY A 226 -5.56 -8.09 13.61
CA GLY A 226 -5.42 -9.52 13.43
C GLY A 226 -6.45 -10.18 12.51
N GLN A 227 -7.33 -9.40 11.86
CA GLN A 227 -8.36 -9.92 10.97
C GLN A 227 -7.90 -9.99 9.50
N PRO A 228 -8.31 -11.05 8.76
CA PRO A 228 -8.05 -11.16 7.34
C PRO A 228 -8.92 -10.16 6.55
N GLY A 229 -8.40 -9.62 5.45
CA GLY A 229 -9.20 -8.82 4.51
C GLY A 229 -10.10 -9.70 3.64
N TYR A 230 -11.24 -9.18 3.22
CA TYR A 230 -12.24 -9.92 2.44
C TYR A 230 -12.31 -9.53 0.96
N PHE A 231 -11.58 -8.53 0.52
CA PHE A 231 -11.64 -8.04 -0.86
C PHE A 231 -11.16 -9.07 -1.90
N GLN A 232 -10.30 -10.01 -1.53
CA GLN A 232 -9.80 -11.05 -2.44
C GLN A 232 -10.91 -11.89 -3.08
N GLN A 233 -12.02 -12.10 -2.39
CA GLN A 233 -13.17 -12.87 -2.90
C GLN A 233 -13.91 -12.15 -4.04
N GLU A 234 -13.69 -10.85 -4.18
CA GLU A 234 -14.37 -9.98 -5.16
C GLU A 234 -13.52 -9.68 -6.41
N LEU A 235 -12.32 -10.26 -6.53
CA LEU A 235 -11.44 -10.04 -7.67
C LEU A 235 -12.01 -10.61 -8.99
N PHE A 236 -11.93 -9.81 -10.04
CA PHE A 236 -12.42 -10.15 -11.38
C PHE A 236 -11.32 -10.69 -12.30
N ALA A 237 -10.11 -10.19 -12.17
CA ALA A 237 -9.00 -10.52 -13.07
C ALA A 237 -7.71 -10.93 -12.32
N TYR A 238 -7.30 -10.20 -11.28
CA TYR A 238 -6.03 -10.44 -10.63
C TYR A 238 -5.93 -11.88 -10.08
N GLY A 239 -4.84 -12.58 -10.45
CA GLY A 239 -4.57 -13.96 -10.02
C GLY A 239 -5.43 -15.03 -10.68
N ARG A 240 -6.28 -14.66 -11.65
CA ARG A 240 -7.25 -15.55 -12.30
C ARG A 240 -6.90 -15.89 -13.76
N GLY A 241 -5.62 -15.80 -14.12
CA GLY A 241 -5.15 -16.21 -15.45
C GLY A 241 -5.54 -17.66 -15.78
N GLY A 242 -6.14 -17.89 -16.95
CA GLY A 242 -6.66 -19.20 -17.36
C GLY A 242 -8.08 -19.53 -16.91
N GLU A 243 -8.65 -18.76 -15.95
CA GLU A 243 -10.04 -18.92 -15.52
C GLU A 243 -11.01 -18.21 -16.47
N PHE A 244 -12.30 -18.51 -16.32
CA PHE A 244 -13.35 -17.82 -17.08
C PHE A 244 -13.63 -16.42 -16.53
N CYS A 245 -13.77 -15.46 -17.43
CA CYS A 245 -14.20 -14.10 -17.10
C CYS A 245 -15.61 -14.11 -16.49
N LYS A 246 -15.75 -13.54 -15.29
CA LYS A 246 -17.06 -13.46 -14.58
C LYS A 246 -18.11 -12.65 -15.34
N VAL A 247 -17.70 -11.81 -16.32
CA VAL A 247 -18.62 -10.94 -17.08
C VAL A 247 -19.05 -11.60 -18.39
N CYS A 248 -18.13 -12.17 -19.17
CA CYS A 248 -18.44 -12.64 -20.54
C CYS A 248 -18.10 -14.11 -20.80
N GLY A 249 -17.59 -14.85 -19.84
CA GLY A 249 -17.24 -16.26 -19.96
C GLY A 249 -15.96 -16.57 -20.77
N THR A 250 -15.33 -15.56 -21.39
CA THR A 250 -14.08 -15.78 -22.15
C THR A 250 -12.93 -16.09 -21.20
N THR A 251 -12.03 -17.00 -21.59
CA THR A 251 -10.84 -17.31 -20.80
C THR A 251 -9.95 -16.09 -20.63
N LEU A 252 -9.63 -15.77 -19.38
CA LEU A 252 -8.71 -14.69 -19.01
C LEU A 252 -7.29 -15.05 -19.44
N ARG A 253 -6.57 -14.08 -20.02
CA ARG A 253 -5.18 -14.22 -20.44
C ARG A 253 -4.24 -13.56 -19.45
N GLU A 254 -3.04 -14.11 -19.35
CA GLU A 254 -1.97 -13.52 -18.54
C GLU A 254 -0.78 -13.16 -19.43
N VAL A 255 -0.20 -11.99 -19.18
CA VAL A 255 1.03 -11.50 -19.80
C VAL A 255 1.93 -10.88 -18.74
N LYS A 256 3.23 -10.78 -19.02
CA LYS A 256 4.18 -10.12 -18.12
C LYS A 256 4.44 -8.69 -18.61
N LEU A 257 4.11 -7.70 -17.78
CA LEU A 257 4.34 -6.29 -18.03
C LEU A 257 5.15 -5.68 -16.89
N GLY A 258 6.27 -5.04 -17.18
CA GLY A 258 7.13 -4.42 -16.18
C GLY A 258 7.49 -5.38 -15.02
N GLN A 259 7.89 -6.61 -15.34
CA GLN A 259 8.22 -7.68 -14.37
C GLN A 259 7.03 -8.17 -13.51
N ARG A 260 5.78 -7.81 -13.85
CA ARG A 260 4.57 -8.17 -13.11
C ARG A 260 3.60 -8.98 -13.97
N ALA A 261 3.03 -10.04 -13.41
CA ALA A 261 1.90 -10.74 -14.01
C ALA A 261 0.72 -9.78 -14.18
N SER A 262 0.11 -9.81 -15.35
CA SER A 262 -1.00 -8.94 -15.73
C SER A 262 -2.07 -9.77 -16.41
N VAL A 263 -3.19 -9.95 -15.71
CA VAL A 263 -4.34 -10.72 -16.19
C VAL A 263 -5.36 -9.78 -16.80
N TYR A 264 -5.96 -10.18 -17.92
CA TYR A 264 -6.97 -9.39 -18.62
C TYR A 264 -7.95 -10.29 -19.40
N CYS A 265 -9.14 -9.75 -19.67
CA CYS A 265 -10.11 -10.39 -20.55
C CYS A 265 -9.94 -9.86 -21.99
N PRO A 266 -9.61 -10.71 -22.99
CA PRO A 266 -9.40 -10.24 -24.36
C PRO A 266 -10.68 -9.77 -25.05
N ARG A 267 -11.85 -10.05 -24.49
CA ARG A 267 -13.16 -9.60 -25.02
C ARG A 267 -13.64 -8.33 -24.33
N CYS A 268 -13.53 -8.23 -23.00
CA CYS A 268 -14.01 -7.07 -22.25
C CYS A 268 -13.05 -5.88 -22.29
N GLN A 269 -11.76 -6.12 -22.47
CA GLN A 269 -10.72 -5.08 -22.45
C GLN A 269 -10.13 -4.89 -23.86
N ARG A 270 -10.15 -3.65 -24.35
CA ARG A 270 -9.69 -3.27 -25.68
C ARG A 270 -8.77 -2.06 -25.66
#